data_f034d7dfa1d23c93d5ee6e9cc5709e72
#
_entry.id   f034d7dfa1d23c93d5ee6e9cc5709e72
#
_cell.length_a   1.000
_cell.length_b   1.000
_cell.length_c   1.000
_cell.angle_alpha   90.00
_cell.angle_beta   90.00
_cell.angle_gamma   90.00
#
_symmetry.space_group_name_H-M   'P 1'
#
loop_
_entity.id
_entity.type
_entity.pdbx_description
1 polymer ?
#
loop_
_entity_poly.entity_id
_entity_poly.type
_entity_poly.pdbx_seq_one_letter_code
_entity_poly.pdbx_strand_id
1 'polypeptide(L)'
;MIQHGYELDFSKQTFGVILYGAPGIGKTTLALSDGNMGADTLLIDLEHGVGRTNPIHRMNANVLNASTYEEVLKDLETDQAKAAKTIVIDTAGSLVDYLKDWAMRTKNDAKTKAGAFNGLKGFGYVKTEMESFVNKIKTVMNKNVIFIFHCDEKQNNDGSTVQRLRCEGSFRNTVWTGIDFGAYIQMIGNKRYACFSPEDEFFAKGCHGIQGHIEIPKLDVGVPNDFMAKLFESARKNMIEENNAVAGQMELYKTTIATVKEMLEGVTDQDSANACLKTIGSMDHALTSKKEAGAMLNAKCKSLGLRFDVVTRAYVPAGDGQ
;
A
#
# COMPACT_ATOMS: atom_id res chain seq x y z
N MET A 1 -5.54 19.47 -6.52
CA MET A 1 -4.21 20.12 -6.60
C MET A 1 -3.27 19.14 -7.27
N ILE A 2 -2.50 19.57 -8.27
CA ILE A 2 -1.48 18.72 -8.92
C ILE A 2 -0.16 18.99 -8.20
N GLN A 3 0.52 17.92 -7.76
CA GLN A 3 1.81 17.97 -7.07
C GLN A 3 2.80 17.06 -7.77
N HIS A 4 4.09 17.32 -7.65
CA HIS A 4 5.11 16.38 -8.08
C HIS A 4 5.12 15.16 -7.12
N GLY A 5 5.38 13.96 -7.66
CA GLY A 5 5.33 12.73 -6.88
C GLY A 5 6.28 12.71 -5.68
N TYR A 6 7.42 13.42 -5.77
CA TYR A 6 8.40 13.55 -4.67
C TYR A 6 8.03 14.61 -3.61
N GLU A 7 6.94 15.37 -3.82
CA GLU A 7 6.41 16.37 -2.87
C GLU A 7 5.23 15.85 -2.05
N LEU A 8 4.86 14.57 -2.23
CA LEU A 8 3.75 13.97 -1.51
C LEU A 8 4.07 13.79 -0.03
N ASP A 9 3.10 14.15 0.83
CA ASP A 9 3.19 13.93 2.28
C ASP A 9 2.54 12.59 2.65
N PHE A 10 3.36 11.64 3.09
CA PHE A 10 2.93 10.31 3.54
C PHE A 10 2.73 10.20 5.05
N SER A 11 2.89 11.27 5.82
CA SER A 11 2.76 11.24 7.28
C SER A 11 1.39 10.79 7.78
N LYS A 12 0.35 11.02 6.96
CA LYS A 12 -1.04 10.62 7.24
C LYS A 12 -1.55 9.50 6.35
N GLN A 13 -0.64 8.78 5.67
CA GLN A 13 -1.02 7.66 4.82
C GLN A 13 -1.78 6.60 5.61
N THR A 14 -2.92 6.18 5.06
CA THR A 14 -3.73 5.08 5.59
C THR A 14 -3.56 3.82 4.74
N PHE A 15 -3.73 2.66 5.37
CA PHE A 15 -3.46 1.37 4.76
C PHE A 15 -4.67 0.45 4.79
N GLY A 16 -4.82 -0.34 3.74
CA GLY A 16 -5.70 -1.50 3.71
C GLY A 16 -4.90 -2.77 3.99
N VAL A 17 -5.39 -3.59 4.92
CA VAL A 17 -4.70 -4.81 5.38
C VAL A 17 -5.64 -6.01 5.31
N ILE A 18 -5.12 -7.15 4.89
CA ILE A 18 -5.75 -8.46 5.08
C ILE A 18 -4.95 -9.26 6.10
N LEU A 19 -5.64 -9.80 7.10
CA LEU A 19 -5.11 -10.79 8.03
C LEU A 19 -5.93 -12.08 7.90
N TYR A 20 -5.29 -13.20 7.60
CA TYR A 20 -6.01 -14.46 7.50
C TYR A 20 -5.20 -15.63 8.04
N GLY A 21 -5.87 -16.73 8.38
CA GLY A 21 -5.26 -17.92 8.97
C GLY A 21 -6.28 -18.75 9.73
N ALA A 22 -5.81 -19.81 10.38
CA ALA A 22 -6.62 -20.77 11.11
C ALA A 22 -7.49 -20.10 12.21
N PRO A 23 -8.65 -20.66 12.54
CA PRO A 23 -9.42 -20.24 13.72
C PRO A 23 -8.55 -20.30 14.99
N GLY A 24 -8.70 -19.30 15.89
CA GLY A 24 -7.96 -19.26 17.16
C GLY A 24 -6.50 -18.82 17.05
N ILE A 25 -5.94 -18.55 15.84
CA ILE A 25 -4.54 -18.11 15.67
C ILE A 25 -4.26 -16.71 16.22
N GLY A 26 -5.27 -15.95 16.64
CA GLY A 26 -5.11 -14.61 17.24
C GLY A 26 -5.29 -13.44 16.26
N LYS A 27 -5.99 -13.63 15.14
CA LYS A 27 -6.23 -12.57 14.12
C LYS A 27 -6.88 -11.33 14.69
N THR A 28 -7.99 -11.48 15.44
CA THR A 28 -8.70 -10.37 16.08
C THR A 28 -7.81 -9.61 17.06
N THR A 29 -7.10 -10.36 17.93
CA THR A 29 -6.12 -9.77 18.86
C THR A 29 -5.05 -8.96 18.15
N LEU A 30 -4.54 -9.48 17.02
CA LEU A 30 -3.53 -8.80 16.22
C LEU A 30 -4.11 -7.55 15.55
N ALA A 31 -5.29 -7.63 14.95
CA ALA A 31 -5.93 -6.50 14.29
C ALA A 31 -6.22 -5.34 15.27
N LEU A 32 -6.55 -5.65 16.53
CA LEU A 32 -6.81 -4.65 17.57
C LEU A 32 -5.53 -4.03 18.17
N SER A 33 -4.35 -4.48 17.77
CA SER A 33 -3.08 -4.00 18.33
C SER A 33 -2.71 -2.57 17.90
N ASP A 34 -3.39 -2.00 16.90
CA ASP A 34 -3.27 -0.57 16.57
C ASP A 34 -3.94 0.31 17.66
N GLY A 35 -5.08 -0.12 18.20
CA GLY A 35 -5.78 0.57 19.28
C GLY A 35 -5.01 0.62 20.61
N ASN A 36 -4.18 -0.37 20.89
CA ASN A 36 -3.39 -0.42 22.13
C ASN A 36 -2.35 0.69 22.25
N MET A 37 -2.01 1.37 21.16
CA MET A 37 -1.11 2.52 21.14
C MET A 37 -1.86 3.87 21.22
N GLY A 38 -3.11 3.88 21.72
CA GLY A 38 -3.94 5.07 21.86
C GLY A 38 -4.60 5.54 20.57
N ALA A 39 -4.57 4.71 19.52
CA ALA A 39 -5.37 4.93 18.33
C ALA A 39 -6.80 4.40 18.57
N ASP A 40 -7.80 5.21 18.22
CA ASP A 40 -9.18 4.77 18.30
C ASP A 40 -9.44 3.73 17.22
N THR A 41 -9.85 2.53 17.62
CA THR A 41 -10.19 1.43 16.72
C THR A 41 -11.67 1.10 16.82
N LEU A 42 -12.34 0.98 15.67
CA LEU A 42 -13.68 0.45 15.55
C LEU A 42 -13.62 -0.99 15.05
N LEU A 43 -14.11 -1.92 15.84
CA LEU A 43 -14.29 -3.31 15.45
C LEU A 43 -15.75 -3.53 14.98
N ILE A 44 -15.92 -3.87 13.73
CA ILE A 44 -17.19 -4.35 13.19
C ILE A 44 -17.21 -5.87 13.36
N ASP A 45 -17.86 -6.35 14.43
CA ASP A 45 -17.89 -7.76 14.82
C ASP A 45 -19.13 -8.46 14.21
N LEU A 46 -18.98 -8.97 12.99
CA LEU A 46 -20.05 -9.63 12.25
C LEU A 46 -20.29 -11.09 12.63
N GLU A 47 -19.38 -11.67 13.41
CA GLU A 47 -19.51 -13.04 13.95
C GLU A 47 -19.88 -13.06 15.44
N HIS A 48 -20.06 -11.89 16.04
CA HIS A 48 -20.31 -11.75 17.49
C HIS A 48 -19.27 -12.50 18.34
N GLY A 49 -18.01 -12.48 17.86
CA GLY A 49 -16.91 -13.29 18.39
C GLY A 49 -15.96 -12.57 19.34
N VAL A 50 -16.09 -11.23 19.48
CA VAL A 50 -15.16 -10.38 20.24
C VAL A 50 -14.99 -10.82 21.70
N GLY A 51 -16.00 -11.46 22.29
CA GLY A 51 -15.94 -12.01 23.66
C GLY A 51 -14.85 -13.06 23.86
N ARG A 52 -14.37 -13.72 22.79
CA ARG A 52 -13.27 -14.70 22.81
C ARG A 52 -11.89 -14.03 22.92
N THR A 53 -11.80 -12.72 22.62
CA THR A 53 -10.56 -11.96 22.74
C THR A 53 -10.37 -11.50 24.17
N ASN A 54 -9.14 -11.66 24.69
CA ASN A 54 -8.82 -11.23 26.06
C ASN A 54 -9.13 -9.73 26.23
N PRO A 55 -9.80 -9.30 27.32
CA PRO A 55 -10.16 -7.93 27.58
C PRO A 55 -9.02 -6.91 27.43
N ILE A 56 -7.79 -7.27 27.79
CA ILE A 56 -6.61 -6.39 27.68
C ILE A 56 -6.34 -5.98 26.22
N HIS A 57 -6.68 -6.83 25.25
CA HIS A 57 -6.44 -6.57 23.82
C HIS A 57 -7.60 -5.87 23.10
N ARG A 58 -8.77 -5.73 23.76
CA ARG A 58 -9.95 -5.07 23.22
C ARG A 58 -10.40 -3.84 24.00
N MET A 59 -9.65 -3.47 25.03
CA MET A 59 -10.05 -2.41 25.97
C MET A 59 -10.19 -1.02 25.31
N ASN A 60 -9.43 -0.76 24.24
CA ASN A 60 -9.45 0.52 23.53
C ASN A 60 -10.28 0.47 22.23
N ALA A 61 -10.94 -0.66 21.93
CA ALA A 61 -11.76 -0.77 20.74
C ALA A 61 -13.22 -0.41 21.03
N ASN A 62 -13.81 0.39 20.17
CA ASN A 62 -15.26 0.48 20.07
C ASN A 62 -15.76 -0.73 19.28
N VAL A 63 -16.82 -1.38 19.74
CA VAL A 63 -17.35 -2.58 19.10
C VAL A 63 -18.72 -2.30 18.53
N LEU A 64 -18.89 -2.54 17.24
CA LEU A 64 -20.13 -2.47 16.52
C LEU A 64 -20.65 -3.89 16.27
N ASN A 65 -21.81 -4.22 16.81
CA ASN A 65 -22.53 -5.47 16.59
C ASN A 65 -23.79 -5.14 15.76
N ALA A 66 -23.69 -5.25 14.44
CA ALA A 66 -24.82 -5.03 13.54
C ALA A 66 -25.46 -6.36 13.17
N SER A 67 -26.77 -6.31 12.92
CA SER A 67 -27.56 -7.45 12.40
C SER A 67 -27.78 -7.36 10.89
N THR A 68 -27.57 -6.18 10.30
CA THR A 68 -27.76 -5.92 8.88
C THR A 68 -26.64 -5.02 8.34
N TYR A 69 -26.44 -5.08 7.02
CA TYR A 69 -25.47 -4.20 6.36
C TYR A 69 -25.86 -2.72 6.45
N GLU A 70 -27.14 -2.42 6.41
CA GLU A 70 -27.68 -1.08 6.56
C GLU A 70 -27.37 -0.49 7.95
N GLU A 71 -27.40 -1.31 9.00
CA GLU A 71 -26.98 -0.89 10.34
C GLU A 71 -25.49 -0.58 10.37
N VAL A 72 -24.64 -1.41 9.73
CA VAL A 72 -23.20 -1.10 9.59
C VAL A 72 -23.00 0.26 8.95
N LEU A 73 -23.69 0.54 7.84
CA LEU A 73 -23.56 1.84 7.16
C LEU A 73 -24.01 3.01 8.02
N LYS A 74 -25.12 2.85 8.75
CA LYS A 74 -25.64 3.87 9.67
C LYS A 74 -24.68 4.17 10.81
N ASP A 75 -24.12 3.12 11.41
CA ASP A 75 -23.23 3.24 12.56
C ASP A 75 -21.85 3.83 12.17
N LEU A 76 -21.43 3.66 10.91
CA LEU A 76 -20.24 4.35 10.37
C LEU A 76 -20.39 5.88 10.29
N GLU A 77 -21.61 6.42 10.37
CA GLU A 77 -21.84 7.87 10.40
C GLU A 77 -21.79 8.47 11.81
N THR A 78 -21.65 7.65 12.85
CA THR A 78 -21.56 8.12 14.24
C THR A 78 -20.23 8.83 14.52
N ASP A 79 -20.22 9.68 15.55
CA ASP A 79 -19.01 10.40 15.93
C ASP A 79 -17.90 9.45 16.40
N GLN A 80 -18.25 8.34 17.05
CA GLN A 80 -17.30 7.31 17.46
C GLN A 80 -16.63 6.65 16.25
N ALA A 81 -17.38 6.31 15.21
CA ALA A 81 -16.83 5.77 13.98
C ALA A 81 -15.96 6.79 13.23
N LYS A 82 -16.39 8.05 13.21
CA LYS A 82 -15.63 9.15 12.60
C LYS A 82 -14.33 9.46 13.36
N ALA A 83 -14.31 9.29 14.66
CA ALA A 83 -13.09 9.47 15.49
C ALA A 83 -12.08 8.32 15.32
N ALA A 84 -12.54 7.10 15.02
CA ALA A 84 -11.66 5.95 14.85
C ALA A 84 -10.60 6.20 13.76
N LYS A 85 -9.35 5.77 14.00
CA LYS A 85 -8.25 5.82 13.04
C LYS A 85 -8.16 4.54 12.22
N THR A 86 -8.59 3.43 12.79
CA THR A 86 -8.57 2.09 12.19
C THR A 86 -9.93 1.43 12.32
N ILE A 87 -10.43 0.87 11.22
CA ILE A 87 -11.66 0.08 11.19
C ILE A 87 -11.28 -1.37 10.90
N VAL A 88 -11.68 -2.28 11.78
CA VAL A 88 -11.46 -3.73 11.68
C VAL A 88 -12.77 -4.40 11.31
N ILE A 89 -12.79 -5.25 10.30
CA ILE A 89 -13.93 -6.05 9.87
C ILE A 89 -13.67 -7.51 10.22
N ASP A 90 -14.41 -8.06 11.19
CA ASP A 90 -14.25 -9.42 11.70
C ASP A 90 -15.57 -10.23 11.60
N THR A 91 -15.72 -11.08 10.60
CA THR A 91 -14.85 -11.34 9.48
C THR A 91 -15.37 -10.72 8.18
N ALA A 92 -14.46 -10.43 7.26
CA ALA A 92 -14.85 -9.94 5.94
C ALA A 92 -15.55 -11.04 5.09
N GLY A 93 -15.34 -12.31 5.44
CA GLY A 93 -16.13 -13.42 4.88
C GLY A 93 -17.60 -13.29 5.23
N SER A 94 -17.92 -13.03 6.49
CA SER A 94 -19.29 -12.78 6.96
C SER A 94 -19.89 -11.50 6.38
N LEU A 95 -19.09 -10.48 6.12
CA LEU A 95 -19.58 -9.27 5.42
C LEU A 95 -20.18 -9.60 4.04
N VAL A 96 -19.64 -10.59 3.34
CA VAL A 96 -20.21 -11.05 2.05
C VAL A 96 -21.63 -11.58 2.23
N ASP A 97 -21.92 -12.28 3.32
CA ASP A 97 -23.27 -12.78 3.61
C ASP A 97 -24.24 -11.62 3.93
N TYR A 98 -23.81 -10.64 4.70
CA TYR A 98 -24.57 -9.41 4.93
C TYR A 98 -24.89 -8.68 3.62
N LEU A 99 -23.94 -8.60 2.70
CA LEU A 99 -24.13 -7.99 1.39
C LEU A 99 -25.04 -8.81 0.48
N LYS A 100 -25.04 -10.14 0.55
CA LYS A 100 -26.01 -10.99 -0.16
C LYS A 100 -27.42 -10.73 0.34
N ASP A 101 -27.62 -10.69 1.65
CA ASP A 101 -28.91 -10.39 2.25
C ASP A 101 -29.38 -8.99 1.88
N TRP A 102 -28.50 -7.98 1.91
CA TRP A 102 -28.79 -6.64 1.44
C TRP A 102 -29.20 -6.65 -0.04
N ALA A 103 -28.44 -7.33 -0.90
CA ALA A 103 -28.75 -7.41 -2.33
C ALA A 103 -30.13 -8.07 -2.56
N MET A 104 -30.42 -9.15 -1.84
CA MET A 104 -31.73 -9.81 -1.91
C MET A 104 -32.89 -8.91 -1.44
N ARG A 105 -32.67 -8.02 -0.48
CA ARG A 105 -33.71 -7.07 -0.03
C ARG A 105 -33.90 -5.89 -0.98
N THR A 106 -32.83 -5.43 -1.61
CA THR A 106 -32.83 -4.15 -2.34
C THR A 106 -32.83 -4.27 -3.87
N LYS A 107 -32.44 -5.47 -4.43
CA LYS A 107 -32.32 -5.70 -5.88
C LYS A 107 -33.23 -6.83 -6.31
N ASN A 108 -34.23 -6.54 -7.15
CA ASN A 108 -35.25 -7.50 -7.54
C ASN A 108 -34.69 -8.76 -8.25
N ASP A 109 -33.61 -8.62 -9.02
CA ASP A 109 -33.00 -9.71 -9.77
C ASP A 109 -31.84 -10.42 -9.02
N ALA A 110 -31.52 -9.98 -7.79
CA ALA A 110 -30.65 -10.71 -6.87
C ALA A 110 -31.33 -11.93 -6.24
N LYS A 111 -32.63 -12.11 -6.45
CA LYS A 111 -33.38 -13.30 -6.03
C LYS A 111 -33.77 -14.15 -7.22
N THR A 112 -33.79 -15.45 -7.03
CA THR A 112 -34.45 -16.41 -7.92
C THR A 112 -35.99 -16.35 -7.72
N LYS A 113 -36.74 -16.96 -8.64
CA LYS A 113 -38.19 -17.11 -8.47
C LYS A 113 -38.58 -17.87 -7.18
N ALA A 114 -37.68 -18.72 -6.69
CA ALA A 114 -37.87 -19.48 -5.45
C ALA A 114 -37.44 -18.70 -4.17
N GLY A 115 -37.02 -17.44 -4.32
CA GLY A 115 -36.59 -16.60 -3.19
C GLY A 115 -35.15 -16.78 -2.73
N ALA A 116 -34.38 -17.68 -3.35
CA ALA A 116 -32.97 -17.89 -3.02
C ALA A 116 -32.07 -16.83 -3.70
N PHE A 117 -30.85 -16.65 -3.18
CA PHE A 117 -29.87 -15.76 -3.80
C PHE A 117 -29.54 -16.17 -5.24
N ASN A 118 -29.63 -15.25 -6.15
CA ASN A 118 -29.28 -15.45 -7.56
C ASN A 118 -27.78 -15.19 -7.76
N GLY A 119 -26.95 -16.23 -7.69
CA GLY A 119 -25.51 -16.09 -7.78
C GLY A 119 -25.02 -15.41 -9.06
N LEU A 120 -25.71 -15.61 -10.20
CA LEU A 120 -25.30 -15.05 -11.49
C LEU A 120 -25.37 -13.52 -11.52
N LYS A 121 -26.40 -12.93 -10.93
CA LYS A 121 -26.61 -11.48 -10.90
C LYS A 121 -26.25 -10.86 -9.55
N GLY A 122 -26.57 -11.55 -8.46
CA GLY A 122 -26.40 -11.07 -7.11
C GLY A 122 -24.94 -10.79 -6.75
N PHE A 123 -23.99 -11.61 -7.18
CA PHE A 123 -22.57 -11.36 -6.92
C PHE A 123 -22.03 -10.10 -7.60
N GLY A 124 -22.63 -9.64 -8.70
CA GLY A 124 -22.31 -8.34 -9.28
C GLY A 124 -22.60 -7.18 -8.33
N TYR A 125 -23.77 -7.22 -7.69
CA TYR A 125 -24.15 -6.21 -6.69
C TYR A 125 -23.28 -6.28 -5.44
N VAL A 126 -23.03 -7.48 -4.92
CA VAL A 126 -22.16 -7.71 -3.76
C VAL A 126 -20.77 -7.15 -4.01
N LYS A 127 -20.18 -7.40 -5.19
CA LYS A 127 -18.88 -6.87 -5.57
C LYS A 127 -18.86 -5.35 -5.59
N THR A 128 -19.79 -4.73 -6.30
CA THR A 128 -19.88 -3.27 -6.43
C THR A 128 -20.06 -2.59 -5.07
N GLU A 129 -20.92 -3.16 -4.22
CA GLU A 129 -21.16 -2.60 -2.89
C GLU A 129 -19.97 -2.77 -1.96
N MET A 130 -19.25 -3.90 -2.04
CA MET A 130 -18.01 -4.10 -1.29
C MET A 130 -16.92 -3.10 -1.71
N GLU A 131 -16.76 -2.86 -3.02
CA GLU A 131 -15.83 -1.84 -3.53
C GLU A 131 -16.22 -0.43 -3.03
N SER A 132 -17.51 -0.11 -3.01
CA SER A 132 -18.05 1.14 -2.45
C SER A 132 -17.77 1.27 -0.96
N PHE A 133 -17.96 0.18 -0.19
CA PHE A 133 -17.71 0.12 1.24
C PHE A 133 -16.23 0.34 1.57
N VAL A 134 -15.34 -0.35 0.86
CA VAL A 134 -13.87 -0.17 1.03
C VAL A 134 -13.47 1.26 0.70
N ASN A 135 -13.97 1.80 -0.41
CA ASN A 135 -13.70 3.18 -0.80
C ASN A 135 -14.23 4.20 0.22
N LYS A 136 -15.43 3.96 0.78
CA LYS A 136 -15.98 4.81 1.86
C LYS A 136 -15.02 4.87 3.04
N ILE A 137 -14.53 3.74 3.53
CA ILE A 137 -13.64 3.69 4.70
C ILE A 137 -12.26 4.28 4.36
N LYS A 138 -11.61 3.78 3.29
CA LYS A 138 -10.22 4.10 3.00
C LYS A 138 -10.08 5.53 2.43
N THR A 139 -10.94 5.91 1.49
CA THR A 139 -10.79 7.17 0.74
C THR A 139 -11.62 8.30 1.34
N VAL A 140 -12.91 8.06 1.62
CA VAL A 140 -13.81 9.12 2.08
C VAL A 140 -13.58 9.43 3.56
N MET A 141 -13.52 8.39 4.40
CA MET A 141 -13.27 8.55 5.84
C MET A 141 -11.77 8.68 6.16
N ASN A 142 -10.88 8.34 5.24
CA ASN A 142 -9.43 8.33 5.39
C ASN A 142 -8.95 7.53 6.62
N LYS A 143 -9.35 6.24 6.69
CA LYS A 143 -9.04 5.33 7.80
C LYS A 143 -8.16 4.17 7.34
N ASN A 144 -7.34 3.64 8.24
CA ASN A 144 -6.84 2.29 8.04
C ASN A 144 -8.02 1.30 8.05
N VAL A 145 -7.94 0.27 7.22
CA VAL A 145 -8.94 -0.80 7.22
C VAL A 145 -8.23 -2.15 7.31
N ILE A 146 -8.69 -2.99 8.26
CA ILE A 146 -8.15 -4.34 8.45
C ILE A 146 -9.27 -5.34 8.22
N PHE A 147 -9.14 -6.15 7.18
CA PHE A 147 -10.04 -7.25 6.89
C PHE A 147 -9.50 -8.55 7.48
N ILE A 148 -10.27 -9.16 8.34
CA ILE A 148 -9.97 -10.48 8.89
C ILE A 148 -10.71 -11.54 8.09
N PHE A 149 -10.00 -12.60 7.68
CA PHE A 149 -10.60 -13.78 7.06
C PHE A 149 -10.21 -15.05 7.79
N HIS A 150 -11.09 -16.03 7.80
CA HIS A 150 -10.70 -17.42 8.01
C HIS A 150 -9.97 -17.93 6.75
N CYS A 151 -9.19 -18.98 6.89
CA CYS A 151 -8.62 -19.69 5.76
C CYS A 151 -9.41 -20.97 5.44
N ASP A 152 -9.38 -21.35 4.19
CA ASP A 152 -9.78 -22.65 3.68
C ASP A 152 -8.59 -23.32 3.00
N GLU A 153 -8.46 -24.61 3.21
CA GLU A 153 -7.49 -25.43 2.49
C GLU A 153 -8.06 -25.83 1.12
N LYS A 154 -7.26 -25.66 0.10
CA LYS A 154 -7.56 -26.19 -1.23
C LYS A 154 -6.42 -27.08 -1.68
N GLN A 155 -6.75 -28.33 -1.99
CA GLN A 155 -5.82 -29.24 -2.63
C GLN A 155 -5.75 -28.94 -4.14
N ASN A 156 -4.55 -28.78 -4.65
CA ASN A 156 -4.28 -28.63 -6.07
C ASN A 156 -4.24 -30.02 -6.77
N ASN A 157 -4.21 -30.02 -8.10
CA ASN A 157 -4.17 -31.25 -8.91
C ASN A 157 -2.88 -32.06 -8.71
N ASP A 158 -1.80 -31.44 -8.27
CA ASP A 158 -0.50 -32.05 -7.97
C ASP A 158 -0.39 -32.61 -6.54
N GLY A 159 -1.48 -32.51 -5.75
CA GLY A 159 -1.54 -32.96 -4.36
C GLY A 159 -1.04 -31.93 -3.33
N SER A 160 -0.50 -30.78 -3.75
CA SER A 160 -0.13 -29.71 -2.85
C SER A 160 -1.35 -29.02 -2.25
N THR A 161 -1.20 -28.50 -1.02
CA THR A 161 -2.27 -27.79 -0.31
C THR A 161 -1.99 -26.31 -0.27
N VAL A 162 -2.97 -25.49 -0.64
CA VAL A 162 -2.87 -24.02 -0.61
C VAL A 162 -3.91 -23.45 0.34
N GLN A 163 -3.46 -22.59 1.24
CA GLN A 163 -4.30 -21.81 2.14
C GLN A 163 -4.89 -20.59 1.41
N ARG A 164 -6.20 -20.45 1.46
CA ARG A 164 -6.92 -19.37 0.76
C ARG A 164 -7.84 -18.64 1.72
N LEU A 165 -8.20 -17.41 1.37
CA LEU A 165 -9.26 -16.70 2.08
C LEU A 165 -10.57 -17.49 1.98
N ARG A 166 -11.19 -17.75 3.13
CA ARG A 166 -12.57 -18.27 3.19
C ARG A 166 -13.52 -17.16 2.78
N CYS A 167 -13.85 -17.13 1.50
CA CYS A 167 -14.75 -16.17 0.92
C CYS A 167 -15.36 -16.72 -0.36
N GLU A 168 -16.64 -16.40 -0.60
CA GLU A 168 -17.36 -16.88 -1.78
C GLU A 168 -17.07 -16.04 -3.03
N GLY A 169 -17.22 -16.68 -4.18
CA GLY A 169 -17.19 -16.05 -5.49
C GLY A 169 -15.85 -15.43 -5.89
N SER A 170 -15.90 -14.52 -6.83
CA SER A 170 -14.75 -13.77 -7.34
C SER A 170 -14.17 -12.76 -6.35
N PHE A 171 -14.89 -12.46 -5.27
CA PHE A 171 -14.46 -11.51 -4.23
C PHE A 171 -13.13 -11.92 -3.62
N ARG A 172 -12.87 -13.23 -3.47
CA ARG A 172 -11.58 -13.76 -2.99
C ARG A 172 -10.36 -13.14 -3.71
N ASN A 173 -10.47 -12.90 -5.01
CA ASN A 173 -9.39 -12.31 -5.78
C ASN A 173 -9.46 -10.78 -5.80
N THR A 174 -10.67 -10.23 -5.82
CA THR A 174 -10.88 -8.78 -5.95
C THR A 174 -10.47 -8.03 -4.67
N VAL A 175 -10.64 -8.64 -3.49
CA VAL A 175 -10.29 -7.99 -2.22
C VAL A 175 -8.82 -7.58 -2.13
N TRP A 176 -7.93 -8.29 -2.81
CA TRP A 176 -6.50 -7.97 -2.85
C TRP A 176 -6.14 -6.72 -3.64
N THR A 177 -7.03 -6.26 -4.54
CA THR A 177 -6.72 -5.14 -5.44
C THR A 177 -6.55 -3.81 -4.71
N GLY A 178 -7.36 -3.56 -3.69
CA GLY A 178 -7.34 -2.30 -2.93
C GLY A 178 -6.51 -2.34 -1.64
N ILE A 179 -5.78 -3.44 -1.40
CA ILE A 179 -5.05 -3.71 -0.16
C ILE A 179 -3.56 -3.42 -0.33
N ASP A 180 -2.97 -2.80 0.68
CA ASP A 180 -1.54 -2.49 0.71
C ASP A 180 -0.74 -3.69 1.26
N PHE A 181 -1.21 -4.30 2.36
CA PHE A 181 -0.58 -5.46 3.00
C PHE A 181 -1.55 -6.63 3.11
N GLY A 182 -1.04 -7.84 3.01
CA GLY A 182 -1.82 -9.02 3.30
C GLY A 182 -0.95 -10.12 3.91
N ALA A 183 -1.28 -10.54 5.12
CA ALA A 183 -0.52 -11.53 5.85
C ALA A 183 -1.31 -12.82 6.07
N TYR A 184 -0.66 -13.95 5.77
CA TYR A 184 -1.02 -15.25 6.33
C TYR A 184 -0.42 -15.38 7.71
N ILE A 185 -1.25 -15.72 8.70
CA ILE A 185 -0.80 -15.89 10.09
C ILE A 185 -0.66 -17.37 10.39
N GLN A 186 0.55 -17.78 10.76
CA GLN A 186 0.86 -19.18 11.07
C GLN A 186 1.76 -19.33 12.29
N MET A 187 1.82 -20.55 12.79
CA MET A 187 2.81 -20.98 13.78
C MET A 187 3.97 -21.65 13.07
N ILE A 188 5.19 -21.20 13.36
CA ILE A 188 6.43 -21.87 12.94
C ILE A 188 7.16 -22.26 14.22
N GLY A 189 7.22 -23.55 14.47
CA GLY A 189 7.64 -24.05 15.79
C GLY A 189 6.67 -23.58 16.89
N ASN A 190 7.17 -22.87 17.88
CA ASN A 190 6.40 -22.32 19.00
C ASN A 190 6.18 -20.79 18.91
N LYS A 191 6.48 -20.19 17.77
CA LYS A 191 6.34 -18.75 17.53
C LYS A 191 5.27 -18.47 16.47
N ARG A 192 4.59 -17.36 16.62
CA ARG A 192 3.58 -16.88 15.67
C ARG A 192 4.18 -15.85 14.72
N TYR A 193 3.86 -15.99 13.43
CA TYR A 193 4.35 -15.09 12.38
C TYR A 193 3.21 -14.53 11.54
N ALA A 194 3.36 -13.28 11.12
CA ALA A 194 2.63 -12.68 10.03
C ALA A 194 3.51 -12.72 8.78
N CYS A 195 3.09 -13.50 7.79
CA CYS A 195 3.85 -13.74 6.57
C CYS A 195 3.33 -12.82 5.47
N PHE A 196 4.14 -11.83 5.07
CA PHE A 196 3.79 -10.80 4.09
C PHE A 196 4.36 -11.06 2.69
N SER A 197 5.16 -12.09 2.51
CA SER A 197 5.63 -12.55 1.20
C SER A 197 4.89 -13.81 0.79
N PRO A 198 4.45 -13.95 -0.48
CA PRO A 198 3.77 -15.16 -0.94
C PRO A 198 4.71 -16.36 -0.93
N GLU A 199 4.15 -17.53 -0.65
CA GLU A 199 4.80 -18.84 -0.73
C GLU A 199 3.92 -19.81 -1.52
N ASP A 200 4.42 -20.99 -1.83
CA ASP A 200 3.68 -22.01 -2.57
C ASP A 200 2.39 -22.43 -1.85
N GLU A 201 2.39 -22.37 -0.53
CA GLU A 201 1.31 -22.78 0.35
C GLU A 201 0.27 -21.68 0.63
N PHE A 202 0.59 -20.42 0.41
CA PHE A 202 -0.32 -19.30 0.68
C PHE A 202 0.00 -18.05 -0.13
N PHE A 203 -1.01 -17.21 -0.34
CA PHE A 203 -0.84 -15.89 -0.95
C PHE A 203 -0.66 -14.82 0.13
N ALA A 204 0.30 -13.94 -0.10
CA ALA A 204 0.55 -12.77 0.76
C ALA A 204 0.94 -11.56 -0.08
N LYS A 205 0.93 -10.38 0.52
CA LYS A 205 1.30 -9.14 -0.15
C LYS A 205 2.01 -8.22 0.84
N GLY A 206 3.21 -7.82 0.48
CA GLY A 206 3.98 -6.79 1.19
C GLY A 206 4.27 -5.60 0.30
N CYS A 207 4.41 -4.42 0.90
CA CYS A 207 4.88 -3.20 0.25
C CYS A 207 5.53 -2.26 1.28
N HIS A 208 6.11 -1.17 0.82
CA HIS A 208 6.73 -0.15 1.68
C HIS A 208 7.71 -0.75 2.71
N GLY A 209 8.57 -1.68 2.27
CA GLY A 209 9.55 -2.35 3.12
C GLY A 209 8.98 -3.42 4.07
N ILE A 210 7.66 -3.62 4.10
CA ILE A 210 7.04 -4.70 4.86
C ILE A 210 7.01 -5.96 3.99
N GLN A 211 7.79 -6.99 4.39
CA GLN A 211 7.91 -8.25 3.63
C GLN A 211 8.40 -9.40 4.53
N GLY A 212 8.37 -10.62 4.01
CA GLY A 212 8.85 -11.82 4.71
C GLY A 212 7.98 -12.22 5.88
N HIS A 213 8.58 -12.89 6.84
CA HIS A 213 7.94 -13.37 8.06
C HIS A 213 8.29 -12.45 9.22
N ILE A 214 7.29 -11.78 9.77
CA ILE A 214 7.47 -10.89 10.93
C ILE A 214 6.93 -11.61 12.15
N GLU A 215 7.77 -11.83 13.17
CA GLU A 215 7.36 -12.47 14.42
C GLU A 215 6.34 -11.61 15.16
N ILE A 216 5.22 -12.22 15.52
CA ILE A 216 4.17 -11.59 16.33
C ILE A 216 4.53 -11.82 17.80
N PRO A 217 4.54 -10.78 18.65
CA PRO A 217 4.72 -10.93 20.10
C PRO A 217 3.69 -11.89 20.69
N LYS A 218 4.00 -12.46 21.86
CA LYS A 218 3.04 -13.33 22.57
C LYS A 218 1.74 -12.56 22.84
N LEU A 219 0.62 -13.11 22.39
CA LEU A 219 -0.72 -12.51 22.51
C LEU A 219 -1.50 -12.94 23.77
N ASP A 220 -0.97 -13.87 24.52
CA ASP A 220 -1.59 -14.54 25.67
C ASP A 220 -1.18 -13.95 27.02
N VAL A 221 -0.34 -12.94 27.04
CA VAL A 221 0.15 -12.30 28.26
C VAL A 221 -0.52 -10.95 28.43
N GLY A 222 -0.80 -10.53 29.67
CA GLY A 222 -1.45 -9.27 30.01
C GLY A 222 -0.65 -7.99 29.63
N VAL A 223 0.09 -8.03 28.53
CA VAL A 223 0.85 -6.91 27.98
C VAL A 223 0.15 -6.43 26.70
N PRO A 224 -0.10 -5.13 26.53
CA PRO A 224 -0.64 -4.59 25.30
C PRO A 224 0.22 -4.96 24.10
N ASN A 225 -0.44 -5.30 22.99
CA ASN A 225 0.22 -5.63 21.74
C ASN A 225 0.14 -4.42 20.79
N ASP A 226 1.28 -3.97 20.30
CA ASP A 226 1.42 -2.80 19.43
C ASP A 226 1.89 -3.16 18.00
N PHE A 227 1.72 -4.41 17.60
CA PHE A 227 2.23 -4.92 16.33
C PHE A 227 1.72 -4.14 15.12
N MET A 228 0.40 -3.90 15.02
CA MET A 228 -0.18 -3.18 13.88
C MET A 228 0.20 -1.70 13.90
N ALA A 229 0.28 -1.07 15.07
CA ALA A 229 0.74 0.30 15.20
C ALA A 229 2.18 0.46 14.67
N LYS A 230 3.08 -0.43 15.09
CA LYS A 230 4.47 -0.45 14.61
C LYS A 230 4.59 -0.77 13.12
N LEU A 231 3.75 -1.66 12.60
CA LEU A 231 3.70 -1.99 11.17
C LEU A 231 3.34 -0.74 10.34
N PHE A 232 2.29 -0.03 10.73
CA PHE A 232 1.86 1.19 10.03
C PHE A 232 2.89 2.31 10.15
N GLU A 233 3.49 2.48 11.32
CA GLU A 233 4.57 3.46 11.54
C GLU A 233 5.79 3.16 10.67
N SER A 234 6.24 1.91 10.63
CA SER A 234 7.36 1.48 9.80
C SER A 234 7.10 1.69 8.31
N ALA A 235 5.90 1.36 7.84
CA ALA A 235 5.52 1.58 6.46
C ALA A 235 5.53 3.07 6.08
N ARG A 236 4.95 3.96 6.93
CA ARG A 236 5.00 5.41 6.70
C ARG A 236 6.42 5.95 6.69
N LYS A 237 7.23 5.52 7.65
CA LYS A 237 8.63 5.92 7.73
C LYS A 237 9.39 5.55 6.46
N ASN A 238 9.26 4.32 5.99
CA ASN A 238 9.90 3.87 4.76
C ASN A 238 9.46 4.70 3.54
N MET A 239 8.15 4.97 3.40
CA MET A 239 7.63 5.82 2.32
C MET A 239 8.22 7.23 2.36
N ILE A 240 8.34 7.83 3.54
CA ILE A 240 8.91 9.18 3.73
C ILE A 240 10.41 9.17 3.39
N GLU A 241 11.15 8.16 3.84
CA GLU A 241 12.59 8.04 3.56
C GLU A 241 12.86 7.85 2.07
N GLU A 242 12.12 6.96 1.39
CA GLU A 242 12.19 6.76 -0.06
C GLU A 242 11.88 8.06 -0.82
N ASN A 243 10.82 8.76 -0.42
CA ASN A 243 10.41 10.02 -1.06
C ASN A 243 11.46 11.13 -0.88
N ASN A 244 12.02 11.27 0.33
CA ASN A 244 13.06 12.25 0.63
C ASN A 244 14.34 11.98 -0.17
N ALA A 245 14.71 10.72 -0.34
CA ALA A 245 15.87 10.34 -1.16
C ALA A 245 15.68 10.77 -2.62
N VAL A 246 14.51 10.57 -3.20
CA VAL A 246 14.17 11.02 -4.56
C VAL A 246 14.12 12.55 -4.64
N ALA A 247 13.53 13.21 -3.66
CA ALA A 247 13.46 14.67 -3.60
C ALA A 247 14.86 15.31 -3.59
N GLY A 248 15.78 14.75 -2.79
CA GLY A 248 17.19 15.19 -2.75
C GLY A 248 17.92 15.02 -4.09
N GLN A 249 17.69 13.90 -4.78
CA GLN A 249 18.25 13.68 -6.12
C GLN A 249 17.67 14.67 -7.14
N MET A 250 16.40 14.98 -7.08
CA MET A 250 15.73 15.93 -7.98
C MET A 250 16.22 17.36 -7.76
N GLU A 251 16.45 17.76 -6.51
CA GLU A 251 16.99 19.08 -6.19
C GLU A 251 18.42 19.22 -6.73
N LEU A 252 19.28 18.22 -6.52
CA LEU A 252 20.64 18.21 -7.10
C LEU A 252 20.59 18.25 -8.63
N TYR A 253 19.69 17.49 -9.26
CA TYR A 253 19.50 17.54 -10.71
C TYR A 253 19.13 18.95 -11.19
N LYS A 254 18.14 19.59 -10.58
CA LYS A 254 17.70 20.94 -10.95
C LYS A 254 18.83 21.99 -10.80
N THR A 255 19.53 21.95 -9.66
CA THR A 255 20.64 22.84 -9.39
C THR A 255 21.76 22.65 -10.40
N THR A 256 22.16 21.41 -10.67
CA THR A 256 23.21 21.09 -11.65
C THR A 256 22.84 21.61 -13.04
N ILE A 257 21.61 21.35 -13.52
CA ILE A 257 21.17 21.81 -14.83
C ILE A 257 21.07 23.33 -14.90
N ALA A 258 20.63 24.01 -13.84
CA ALA A 258 20.61 25.48 -13.79
C ALA A 258 22.03 26.04 -13.88
N THR A 259 22.98 25.54 -13.11
CA THR A 259 24.39 25.95 -13.17
C THR A 259 25.00 25.71 -14.55
N VAL A 260 24.71 24.56 -15.18
CA VAL A 260 25.19 24.29 -16.54
C VAL A 260 24.62 25.28 -17.52
N LYS A 261 23.35 25.68 -17.44
CA LYS A 261 22.75 26.71 -18.30
C LYS A 261 23.48 28.06 -18.20
N GLU A 262 23.76 28.50 -16.96
CA GLU A 262 24.51 29.72 -16.70
C GLU A 262 25.93 29.65 -17.29
N MET A 263 26.62 28.51 -17.06
CA MET A 263 27.98 28.31 -17.62
C MET A 263 27.99 28.38 -19.16
N LEU A 264 26.96 27.86 -19.83
CA LEU A 264 26.84 27.82 -21.27
C LEU A 264 26.68 29.24 -21.90
N GLU A 265 26.21 30.22 -21.14
CA GLU A 265 26.18 31.61 -21.59
C GLU A 265 27.59 32.17 -21.83
N GLY A 266 28.56 31.75 -21.02
CA GLY A 266 29.98 32.12 -21.13
C GLY A 266 30.77 31.31 -22.16
N VAL A 267 30.20 30.30 -22.80
CA VAL A 267 30.89 29.51 -23.84
C VAL A 267 30.81 30.22 -25.18
N THR A 268 31.95 30.77 -25.64
CA THR A 268 32.05 31.56 -26.86
C THR A 268 33.08 31.03 -27.86
N ASP A 269 34.01 30.18 -27.42
CA ASP A 269 35.11 29.64 -28.21
C ASP A 269 35.53 28.23 -27.73
N GLN A 270 36.60 27.71 -28.35
CA GLN A 270 37.13 26.37 -28.03
C GLN A 270 37.63 26.25 -26.59
N ASP A 271 38.32 27.28 -26.09
CA ASP A 271 38.95 27.22 -24.76
C ASP A 271 37.87 27.25 -23.67
N SER A 272 36.89 28.14 -23.77
CA SER A 272 35.75 28.21 -22.87
C SER A 272 34.87 26.93 -22.93
N ALA A 273 34.73 26.32 -24.13
CA ALA A 273 34.03 25.04 -24.28
C ALA A 273 34.74 23.90 -23.53
N ASN A 274 36.07 23.82 -23.67
CA ASN A 274 36.86 22.79 -22.99
C ASN A 274 36.95 23.02 -21.46
N ALA A 275 37.02 24.28 -21.03
CA ALA A 275 36.89 24.61 -19.60
C ALA A 275 35.53 24.19 -19.03
N CYS A 276 34.44 24.50 -19.74
CA CYS A 276 33.08 24.07 -19.37
C CYS A 276 32.93 22.53 -19.30
N LEU A 277 33.47 21.83 -20.31
CA LEU A 277 33.50 20.35 -20.32
C LEU A 277 34.17 19.78 -19.09
N LYS A 278 35.32 20.32 -18.69
CA LYS A 278 36.07 19.90 -17.50
C LYS A 278 35.26 20.14 -16.21
N THR A 279 34.63 21.33 -16.12
CA THR A 279 33.82 21.68 -14.95
C THR A 279 32.59 20.78 -14.85
N ILE A 280 31.83 20.57 -15.95
CA ILE A 280 30.71 19.61 -15.97
C ILE A 280 31.18 18.20 -15.53
N GLY A 281 32.36 17.76 -15.96
CA GLY A 281 32.91 16.45 -15.59
C GLY A 281 33.22 16.30 -14.09
N SER A 282 33.50 17.40 -13.38
CA SER A 282 33.83 17.44 -11.95
C SER A 282 32.67 17.79 -11.03
N MET A 283 31.52 18.19 -11.58
CA MET A 283 30.30 18.48 -10.81
C MET A 283 29.67 17.22 -10.24
N ASP A 284 28.95 17.37 -9.13
CA ASP A 284 28.06 16.33 -8.65
C ASP A 284 26.83 16.20 -9.57
N HIS A 285 26.48 14.97 -9.88
CA HIS A 285 25.39 14.66 -10.80
C HIS A 285 24.38 13.73 -10.16
N ALA A 286 23.08 13.97 -10.43
CA ALA A 286 22.00 13.07 -10.08
C ALA A 286 21.13 12.78 -11.32
N LEU A 287 20.49 11.62 -11.30
CA LEU A 287 19.61 11.18 -12.39
C LEU A 287 20.28 11.25 -13.77
N THR A 288 19.68 11.99 -14.71
CA THR A 288 20.19 12.15 -16.07
C THR A 288 21.01 13.43 -16.28
N SER A 289 21.29 14.21 -15.21
CA SER A 289 21.91 15.55 -15.33
C SER A 289 23.25 15.54 -16.08
N LYS A 290 24.09 14.51 -15.89
CA LYS A 290 25.36 14.40 -16.61
C LYS A 290 25.19 14.24 -18.11
N LYS A 291 24.24 13.39 -18.52
CA LYS A 291 23.92 13.15 -19.93
C LYS A 291 23.32 14.41 -20.57
N GLU A 292 22.42 15.07 -19.86
CA GLU A 292 21.74 16.28 -20.33
C GLU A 292 22.71 17.46 -20.43
N ALA A 293 23.53 17.70 -19.42
CA ALA A 293 24.60 18.70 -19.43
C ALA A 293 25.54 18.51 -20.62
N GLY A 294 25.96 17.28 -20.88
CA GLY A 294 26.80 16.96 -22.06
C GLY A 294 26.09 17.22 -23.37
N ALA A 295 24.79 16.91 -23.48
CA ALA A 295 24.01 17.19 -24.67
C ALA A 295 23.84 18.71 -24.92
N MET A 296 23.59 19.47 -23.84
CA MET A 296 23.46 20.93 -23.89
C MET A 296 24.79 21.60 -24.33
N LEU A 297 25.93 21.22 -23.76
CA LEU A 297 27.24 21.69 -24.14
C LEU A 297 27.52 21.34 -25.61
N ASN A 298 27.26 20.11 -26.04
CA ASN A 298 27.46 19.70 -27.42
C ASN A 298 26.61 20.52 -28.42
N ALA A 299 25.35 20.84 -28.07
CA ALA A 299 24.51 21.69 -28.88
C ALA A 299 25.06 23.10 -28.99
N LYS A 300 25.53 23.69 -27.89
CA LYS A 300 26.19 25.01 -27.86
C LYS A 300 27.46 25.02 -28.72
N CYS A 301 28.33 24.01 -28.54
CA CYS A 301 29.58 23.89 -29.31
C CYS A 301 29.32 23.77 -30.82
N LYS A 302 28.32 22.97 -31.21
CA LYS A 302 27.92 22.89 -32.63
C LYS A 302 27.51 24.22 -33.20
N SER A 303 26.80 25.08 -32.49
CA SER A 303 26.42 26.41 -32.93
C SER A 303 27.62 27.34 -33.08
N LEU A 304 28.75 27.02 -32.45
CA LEU A 304 30.02 27.76 -32.55
C LEU A 304 30.98 27.14 -33.58
N GLY A 305 30.54 26.17 -34.36
CA GLY A 305 31.39 25.47 -35.33
C GLY A 305 32.43 24.54 -34.69
N LEU A 306 32.17 24.08 -33.48
CA LEU A 306 33.05 23.13 -32.79
C LEU A 306 32.46 21.70 -32.82
N ARG A 307 33.33 20.68 -32.90
CA ARG A 307 32.99 19.26 -32.78
C ARG A 307 33.75 18.62 -31.65
N PHE A 308 33.16 17.61 -31.03
CA PHE A 308 33.84 16.82 -30.01
C PHE A 308 34.76 15.79 -30.69
N ASP A 309 36.03 15.82 -30.33
CA ASP A 309 37.00 14.80 -30.76
C ASP A 309 37.14 13.73 -29.70
N VAL A 310 36.81 12.48 -30.06
CA VAL A 310 36.84 11.32 -29.18
C VAL A 310 38.24 10.93 -28.76
N VAL A 311 39.25 11.20 -29.62
CA VAL A 311 40.67 10.81 -29.33
C VAL A 311 41.24 11.75 -28.27
N THR A 312 41.12 13.04 -28.48
CA THR A 312 41.64 14.07 -27.55
C THR A 312 40.71 14.33 -26.38
N ARG A 313 39.45 13.82 -26.46
CA ARG A 313 38.33 14.10 -25.51
C ARG A 313 38.10 15.58 -25.27
N ALA A 314 38.17 16.36 -26.31
CA ALA A 314 38.02 17.81 -26.28
C ALA A 314 37.21 18.31 -27.46
N TYR A 315 36.69 19.54 -27.34
CA TYR A 315 36.09 20.25 -28.47
C TYR A 315 37.19 20.88 -29.31
N VAL A 316 37.11 20.70 -30.62
CA VAL A 316 38.02 21.24 -31.63
C VAL A 316 37.21 21.93 -32.73
N PRO A 317 37.77 22.85 -33.51
CA PRO A 317 37.08 23.42 -34.66
C PRO A 317 36.59 22.30 -35.60
N ALA A 318 35.33 22.42 -36.05
CA ALA A 318 34.86 21.57 -37.13
C ALA A 318 35.65 22.01 -38.38
N GLY A 319 36.66 21.23 -38.77
CA GLY A 319 37.43 21.52 -39.96
C GLY A 319 36.48 21.71 -41.14
N ASP A 320 36.85 22.63 -42.07
CA ASP A 320 36.12 22.84 -43.31
C ASP A 320 36.00 21.48 -44.02
N GLY A 321 34.76 21.00 -44.09
CA GLY A 321 34.49 19.67 -44.64
C GLY A 321 34.98 19.58 -46.07
N GLN A 322 35.85 18.60 -46.31
CA GLN A 322 35.98 18.00 -47.64
C GLN A 322 34.87 16.99 -47.87
#